data_d4e7d3f0521989093cffe1e0d20d6ace
#
_entry.id   d4e7d3f0521989093cffe1e0d20d6ace
#
_cell.length_a   1.000
_cell.length_b   1.000
_cell.length_c   1.000
_cell.angle_alpha   90.00
_cell.angle_beta   90.00
_cell.angle_gamma   90.00
#
_symmetry.space_group_name_H-M   'P 1'
#
loop_
_entity.id
_entity.type
_entity.pdbx_description
1 polymer ?
#
loop_
_entity_poly.entity_id
_entity_poly.type
_entity_poly.pdbx_seq_one_letter_code
_entity_poly.pdbx_strand_id
1 'polypeptide(L)'
;KNDPVFIKVGALDYYTLGHGSIMQHYNNSPTYDNRRIGLVFDLDLGKFGVESIYSSFSPQGVFAIRGYVRPLQLTSATDLPIISNLEVGASFASDMNKDAGIINGTYNHATQEFNVTEDLGSLSIVGFDLGLPLLNSSVTDITLYIDYAKIIDFGSGVATGVKFDFDLSSLLTIAAKFERRFNQGQYVPAYFNTLHEINRFQVDSSTGTFTSKAKLLSEFNEDTKGWYGDLLIRVLNLFDVYGSYQRLDKYPKSGELNLRAAFEPEEMPIVLRAGYDKINIQDEKDAFTLDDRSYLFAEAGYKPVEYILVSLLYSWTYTPVRGSDDRIISFEPQKRIEPRISFIYPFKF
;
A
#
# COMPACT_ATOMS: atom_id res chain seq x y z
N LYS A 1 -11.15 -10.80 -6.88
CA LYS A 1 -10.71 -10.43 -8.26
C LYS A 1 -10.82 -11.65 -9.19
N ASN A 2 -12.03 -12.12 -9.45
CA ASN A 2 -12.25 -13.25 -10.37
C ASN A 2 -12.73 -12.78 -11.76
N ASP A 3 -12.99 -11.48 -11.91
CA ASP A 3 -13.43 -10.90 -13.18
C ASP A 3 -12.22 -10.40 -13.99
N PRO A 4 -12.25 -10.55 -15.32
CA PRO A 4 -11.13 -10.16 -16.17
C PRO A 4 -10.85 -8.65 -16.18
N VAL A 5 -11.81 -7.83 -15.79
CA VAL A 5 -11.65 -6.38 -15.67
C VAL A 5 -12.19 -5.91 -14.32
N PHE A 6 -11.42 -5.08 -13.64
CA PHE A 6 -11.83 -4.41 -12.41
C PHE A 6 -11.60 -2.90 -12.54
N ILE A 7 -12.63 -2.11 -12.22
CA ILE A 7 -12.55 -0.65 -12.17
C ILE A 7 -13.11 -0.15 -10.84
N LYS A 8 -12.37 0.73 -10.17
CA LYS A 8 -12.83 1.45 -8.98
C LYS A 8 -12.54 2.94 -9.14
N VAL A 9 -13.55 3.79 -8.94
CA VAL A 9 -13.42 5.25 -8.92
C VAL A 9 -13.88 5.77 -7.56
N GLY A 10 -13.13 6.66 -6.95
CA GLY A 10 -13.45 7.23 -5.64
C GLY A 10 -12.26 7.23 -4.70
N ALA A 11 -12.51 7.08 -3.40
CA ALA A 11 -11.45 6.83 -2.42
C ALA A 11 -10.84 5.46 -2.68
N LEU A 12 -9.50 5.42 -2.76
CA LEU A 12 -8.73 4.21 -3.04
C LEU A 12 -8.03 3.77 -1.76
N ASP A 13 -8.49 2.65 -1.23
CA ASP A 13 -7.99 2.09 0.01
C ASP A 13 -7.26 0.78 -0.26
N TYR A 14 -6.08 0.60 0.34
CA TYR A 14 -5.32 -0.65 0.38
C TYR A 14 -4.97 -1.26 -0.97
N TYR A 15 -4.70 -0.41 -1.97
CA TYR A 15 -4.25 -0.90 -3.27
C TYR A 15 -2.80 -1.40 -3.19
N THR A 16 -2.58 -2.57 -3.78
CA THR A 16 -1.24 -3.18 -3.91
C THR A 16 -0.97 -3.45 -5.38
N LEU A 17 0.20 -3.04 -5.88
CA LEU A 17 0.66 -3.26 -7.25
C LEU A 17 1.59 -4.48 -7.29
N GLY A 18 1.25 -5.48 -8.10
CA GLY A 18 2.04 -6.70 -8.28
C GLY A 18 2.29 -7.45 -6.97
N HIS A 19 3.57 -7.66 -6.63
CA HIS A 19 3.96 -8.32 -5.39
C HIS A 19 4.14 -7.37 -4.20
N GLY A 20 4.06 -6.04 -4.41
CA GLY A 20 4.02 -5.05 -3.34
C GLY A 20 5.35 -4.37 -3.01
N SER A 21 6.44 -4.63 -3.74
CA SER A 21 7.73 -3.97 -3.48
C SER A 21 7.73 -2.46 -3.75
N ILE A 22 6.88 -1.98 -4.68
CA ILE A 22 6.73 -0.56 -5.01
C ILE A 22 5.60 0.06 -4.21
N MET A 23 4.40 -0.55 -4.29
CA MET A 23 3.18 -0.04 -3.69
C MET A 23 2.46 -1.16 -2.96
N GLN A 24 2.17 -0.93 -1.66
CA GLN A 24 1.46 -1.89 -0.83
C GLN A 24 0.53 -1.19 0.14
N HIS A 25 -0.74 -1.63 0.16
CA HIS A 25 -1.81 -1.06 0.98
C HIS A 25 -1.93 0.47 0.85
N TYR A 26 -1.66 0.99 -0.32
CA TYR A 26 -1.70 2.42 -0.57
C TYR A 26 -3.11 2.98 -0.36
N ASN A 27 -3.18 4.14 0.31
CA ASN A 27 -4.41 4.87 0.55
C ASN A 27 -4.24 6.32 0.02
N ASN A 28 -5.13 6.73 -0.89
CA ASN A 28 -5.04 8.08 -1.48
C ASN A 28 -5.69 9.18 -0.63
N SER A 29 -6.43 8.82 0.41
CA SER A 29 -7.24 9.75 1.21
C SER A 29 -7.16 9.44 2.71
N PRO A 30 -5.94 9.36 3.32
CA PRO A 30 -5.79 8.97 4.72
C PRO A 30 -6.21 10.08 5.71
N THR A 31 -6.27 11.37 5.28
CA THR A 31 -6.65 12.51 6.13
C THR A 31 -7.70 13.42 5.48
N TYR A 32 -8.31 14.31 6.28
CA TYR A 32 -9.34 15.24 5.80
C TYR A 32 -8.83 16.16 4.68
N ASP A 33 -7.62 16.68 4.83
CA ASP A 33 -7.02 17.63 3.89
C ASP A 33 -6.57 16.95 2.59
N ASN A 34 -6.44 15.62 2.59
CA ASN A 34 -6.01 14.79 1.46
C ASN A 34 -7.17 13.99 0.86
N ARG A 35 -8.34 14.63 0.67
CA ARG A 35 -9.45 13.98 -0.04
C ARG A 35 -9.18 13.95 -1.53
N ARG A 36 -9.13 12.76 -2.10
CA ARG A 36 -8.86 12.56 -3.53
C ARG A 36 -9.82 11.54 -4.12
N ILE A 37 -10.24 11.83 -5.33
CA ILE A 37 -10.96 10.86 -6.17
C ILE A 37 -9.92 10.28 -7.11
N GLY A 38 -9.69 8.99 -7.00
CA GLY A 38 -8.76 8.26 -7.85
C GLY A 38 -9.46 7.20 -8.70
N LEU A 39 -8.65 6.49 -9.49
CA LEU A 39 -9.06 5.42 -10.39
C LEU A 39 -8.12 4.23 -10.19
N VAL A 40 -8.70 3.04 -10.04
CA VAL A 40 -8.02 1.75 -10.24
C VAL A 40 -8.58 1.12 -11.49
N PHE A 41 -7.69 0.58 -12.32
CA PHE A 41 -8.04 -0.22 -13.48
C PHE A 41 -7.12 -1.42 -13.57
N ASP A 42 -7.69 -2.63 -13.42
CA ASP A 42 -6.98 -3.90 -13.55
C ASP A 42 -7.63 -4.73 -14.66
N LEU A 43 -6.80 -5.37 -15.48
CA LEU A 43 -7.19 -6.24 -16.58
C LEU A 43 -6.35 -7.51 -16.55
N ASP A 44 -6.97 -8.71 -16.54
CA ASP A 44 -6.31 -10.00 -16.75
C ASP A 44 -7.00 -10.76 -17.88
N LEU A 45 -6.29 -10.96 -18.99
CA LEU A 45 -6.76 -11.70 -20.15
C LEU A 45 -6.20 -13.13 -20.20
N GLY A 46 -5.73 -13.65 -19.07
CA GLY A 46 -5.18 -14.99 -18.92
C GLY A 46 -3.72 -15.11 -19.41
N LYS A 47 -3.40 -14.60 -20.60
CA LYS A 47 -2.04 -14.65 -21.17
C LYS A 47 -1.20 -13.41 -20.83
N PHE A 48 -1.84 -12.29 -20.60
CA PHE A 48 -1.26 -11.02 -20.19
C PHE A 48 -2.26 -10.18 -19.44
N GLY A 49 -1.78 -9.20 -18.70
CA GLY A 49 -2.66 -8.29 -17.98
C GLY A 49 -1.97 -6.97 -17.61
N VAL A 50 -2.76 -6.08 -17.05
CA VAL A 50 -2.35 -4.75 -16.60
C VAL A 50 -3.01 -4.47 -15.25
N GLU A 51 -2.25 -3.95 -14.31
CA GLU A 51 -2.72 -3.38 -13.05
C GLU A 51 -2.36 -1.91 -13.03
N SER A 52 -3.26 -1.03 -12.65
CA SER A 52 -2.96 0.40 -12.61
C SER A 52 -3.76 1.18 -11.58
N ILE A 53 -3.17 2.25 -11.10
CA ILE A 53 -3.79 3.21 -10.20
C ILE A 53 -3.41 4.63 -10.60
N TYR A 54 -4.38 5.52 -10.53
CA TYR A 54 -4.19 6.97 -10.53
C TYR A 54 -4.85 7.54 -9.28
N SER A 55 -4.04 8.04 -8.36
CA SER A 55 -4.51 8.36 -7.01
C SER A 55 -5.37 9.61 -6.93
N SER A 56 -5.32 10.47 -7.94
CA SER A 56 -6.07 11.74 -7.93
C SER A 56 -6.27 12.28 -9.35
N PHE A 57 -7.48 12.65 -9.71
CA PHE A 57 -7.75 13.39 -10.94
C PHE A 57 -7.21 14.84 -10.90
N SER A 58 -6.68 15.29 -9.78
CA SER A 58 -5.88 16.51 -9.69
C SER A 58 -4.45 16.25 -10.22
N PRO A 59 -3.74 17.26 -10.82
CA PRO A 59 -2.45 17.06 -11.49
C PRO A 59 -1.27 16.64 -10.58
N GLN A 60 -1.49 16.30 -9.32
CA GLN A 60 -0.43 16.07 -8.33
C GLN A 60 -0.64 14.73 -7.57
N GLY A 61 -1.09 13.71 -8.29
CA GLY A 61 -1.32 12.38 -7.70
C GLY A 61 -0.16 11.41 -7.88
N VAL A 62 -0.29 10.25 -7.25
CA VAL A 62 0.53 9.08 -7.54
C VAL A 62 -0.09 8.32 -8.70
N PHE A 63 0.71 8.04 -9.72
CA PHE A 63 0.38 7.13 -10.82
C PHE A 63 1.21 5.87 -10.68
N ALA A 64 0.60 4.69 -10.85
CA ALA A 64 1.35 3.45 -10.96
C ALA A 64 0.69 2.50 -11.97
N ILE A 65 1.52 1.74 -12.65
CA ILE A 65 1.12 0.74 -13.65
C ILE A 65 2.06 -0.45 -13.60
N ARG A 66 1.52 -1.65 -13.73
CA ARG A 66 2.25 -2.91 -13.96
C ARG A 66 1.63 -3.61 -15.16
N GLY A 67 2.46 -3.95 -16.14
CA GLY A 67 2.10 -4.88 -17.21
C GLY A 67 2.74 -6.22 -16.96
N TYR A 68 2.06 -7.32 -17.23
CA TYR A 68 2.61 -8.67 -17.10
C TYR A 68 2.17 -9.59 -18.23
N VAL A 69 2.98 -10.61 -18.49
CA VAL A 69 2.75 -11.61 -19.53
C VAL A 69 3.12 -12.99 -19.01
N ARG A 70 2.38 -14.00 -19.47
CA ARG A 70 2.70 -15.43 -19.29
C ARG A 70 3.25 -15.97 -20.60
N PRO A 71 4.59 -15.81 -20.84
CA PRO A 71 5.18 -15.97 -22.19
C PRO A 71 5.03 -17.38 -22.75
N LEU A 72 5.05 -18.40 -21.91
CA LEU A 72 4.91 -19.79 -22.36
C LEU A 72 3.48 -20.12 -22.80
N GLN A 73 2.47 -19.37 -22.34
CA GLN A 73 1.10 -19.50 -22.83
C GLN A 73 0.87 -18.86 -24.21
N LEU A 74 1.86 -18.11 -24.71
CA LEU A 74 1.87 -17.57 -26.08
C LEU A 74 2.48 -18.56 -27.08
N THR A 75 3.07 -19.64 -26.62
CA THR A 75 3.75 -20.66 -27.43
C THR A 75 2.99 -21.97 -27.38
N SER A 76 3.47 -22.97 -28.15
CA SER A 76 2.97 -24.36 -28.05
C SER A 76 3.50 -25.13 -26.82
N ALA A 77 4.28 -24.48 -25.95
CA ALA A 77 4.84 -25.08 -24.73
C ALA A 77 3.87 -25.05 -23.54
N THR A 78 2.56 -24.95 -23.80
CA THR A 78 1.49 -24.92 -22.78
C THR A 78 1.38 -26.21 -21.94
N ASP A 79 1.91 -27.33 -22.47
CA ASP A 79 1.83 -28.64 -21.81
C ASP A 79 2.95 -28.90 -20.79
N LEU A 80 3.85 -27.95 -20.60
CA LEU A 80 4.92 -28.06 -19.59
C LEU A 80 4.33 -27.77 -18.20
N PRO A 81 4.25 -28.75 -17.31
CA PRO A 81 3.73 -28.52 -15.96
C PRO A 81 4.63 -27.49 -15.24
N ILE A 82 4.05 -26.71 -14.32
CA ILE A 82 4.71 -25.69 -13.51
C ILE A 82 5.16 -24.46 -14.29
N ILE A 83 6.06 -24.61 -15.28
CA ILE A 83 6.66 -23.45 -15.96
C ILE A 83 5.76 -22.81 -17.01
N SER A 84 4.72 -23.49 -17.50
CA SER A 84 3.76 -22.92 -18.47
C SER A 84 3.07 -21.64 -17.97
N ASN A 85 2.92 -21.49 -16.65
CA ASN A 85 2.30 -20.34 -16.02
C ASN A 85 3.31 -19.31 -15.48
N LEU A 86 4.60 -19.42 -15.85
CA LEU A 86 5.59 -18.41 -15.51
C LEU A 86 5.08 -17.03 -15.92
N GLU A 87 5.01 -16.10 -14.96
CA GLU A 87 4.61 -14.72 -15.17
C GLU A 87 5.82 -13.80 -15.10
N VAL A 88 5.91 -12.87 -16.04
CA VAL A 88 6.96 -11.84 -16.11
C VAL A 88 6.26 -10.49 -16.09
N GLY A 89 6.57 -9.66 -15.11
CA GLY A 89 5.99 -8.34 -14.93
C GLY A 89 7.01 -7.21 -15.00
N ALA A 90 6.54 -6.04 -15.40
CA ALA A 90 7.28 -4.78 -15.33
C ALA A 90 6.37 -3.69 -14.78
N SER A 91 6.89 -2.87 -13.86
CA SER A 91 6.14 -1.88 -13.13
C SER A 91 6.80 -0.50 -13.22
N PHE A 92 5.97 0.53 -13.23
CA PHE A 92 6.38 1.93 -13.07
C PHE A 92 5.43 2.61 -12.11
N ALA A 93 5.97 3.43 -11.21
CA ALA A 93 5.16 4.30 -10.36
C ALA A 93 5.85 5.67 -10.22
N SER A 94 5.06 6.74 -10.12
CA SER A 94 5.57 8.10 -9.95
C SER A 94 4.66 8.91 -9.04
N ASP A 95 5.25 9.56 -8.06
CA ASP A 95 4.61 10.62 -7.29
C ASP A 95 4.88 11.96 -7.97
N MET A 96 3.83 12.53 -8.58
CA MET A 96 3.88 13.80 -9.30
C MET A 96 3.53 15.00 -8.42
N ASN A 97 3.41 14.78 -7.10
CA ASN A 97 3.16 15.88 -6.16
C ASN A 97 4.37 16.80 -6.09
N LYS A 98 4.12 18.11 -6.02
CA LYS A 98 5.16 19.13 -5.93
C LYS A 98 6.10 18.98 -4.72
N ASP A 99 5.64 18.28 -3.68
CA ASP A 99 6.39 18.08 -2.43
C ASP A 99 7.10 16.70 -2.39
N ALA A 100 6.98 15.89 -3.47
CA ALA A 100 7.47 14.52 -3.51
C ALA A 100 9.00 14.41 -3.43
N GLY A 101 9.71 15.32 -4.08
CA GLY A 101 11.17 15.30 -4.20
C GLY A 101 11.90 16.27 -3.29
N ILE A 102 11.23 16.95 -2.35
CA ILE A 102 11.87 17.91 -1.47
C ILE A 102 12.86 17.21 -0.54
N ILE A 103 14.15 17.55 -0.67
CA ILE A 103 15.23 17.03 0.16
C ILE A 103 15.66 18.07 1.20
N ASN A 104 15.68 19.36 0.82
CA ASN A 104 16.18 20.40 1.71
C ASN A 104 15.35 21.70 1.62
N GLY A 105 15.33 22.46 2.71
CA GLY A 105 14.62 23.73 2.80
C GLY A 105 14.68 24.33 4.20
N THR A 106 14.19 25.56 4.31
CA THR A 106 14.16 26.31 5.56
C THR A 106 12.78 26.93 5.80
N TYR A 107 12.28 26.86 7.01
CA TYR A 107 11.05 27.54 7.40
C TYR A 107 11.33 28.97 7.87
N ASN A 108 10.64 29.94 7.28
CA ASN A 108 10.72 31.34 7.69
C ASN A 108 9.58 31.65 8.67
N HIS A 109 9.90 31.81 9.94
CA HIS A 109 8.91 32.12 10.99
C HIS A 109 8.24 33.49 10.82
N ALA A 110 8.90 34.46 10.13
CA ALA A 110 8.34 35.81 9.95
C ALA A 110 7.25 35.82 8.87
N THR A 111 7.44 35.06 7.77
CA THR A 111 6.47 34.95 6.66
C THR A 111 5.57 33.74 6.79
N GLN A 112 5.87 32.81 7.72
CA GLN A 112 5.20 31.50 7.87
C GLN A 112 5.26 30.66 6.59
N GLU A 113 6.32 30.78 5.81
CA GLU A 113 6.51 30.07 4.55
C GLU A 113 7.70 29.11 4.64
N PHE A 114 7.57 27.96 3.97
CA PHE A 114 8.67 27.03 3.77
C PHE A 114 9.36 27.32 2.43
N ASN A 115 10.65 27.65 2.48
CA ASN A 115 11.47 27.92 1.32
C ASN A 115 12.25 26.66 0.94
N VAL A 116 11.91 26.05 -0.18
CA VAL A 116 12.61 24.88 -0.73
C VAL A 116 13.96 25.32 -1.28
N THR A 117 15.03 24.62 -0.89
CA THR A 117 16.39 24.87 -1.39
C THR A 117 16.92 23.73 -2.25
N GLU A 118 16.36 22.53 -2.10
CA GLU A 118 16.71 21.35 -2.91
C GLU A 118 15.49 20.49 -3.13
N ASP A 119 15.17 20.24 -4.41
CA ASP A 119 14.01 19.46 -4.85
C ASP A 119 14.38 18.63 -6.08
N LEU A 120 14.13 17.34 -6.04
CA LEU A 120 14.31 16.41 -7.17
C LEU A 120 13.09 16.38 -8.11
N GLY A 121 12.03 17.09 -7.77
CA GLY A 121 10.76 17.05 -8.50
C GLY A 121 9.95 15.79 -8.22
N SER A 122 9.43 15.15 -9.26
CA SER A 122 8.67 13.90 -9.10
C SER A 122 9.56 12.74 -8.69
N LEU A 123 9.09 11.89 -7.77
CA LEU A 123 9.79 10.68 -7.36
C LEU A 123 9.23 9.47 -8.12
N SER A 124 10.09 8.78 -8.85
CA SER A 124 9.71 7.66 -9.72
C SER A 124 10.39 6.35 -9.30
N ILE A 125 9.67 5.25 -9.46
CA ILE A 125 10.12 3.90 -9.14
C ILE A 125 9.83 2.99 -10.33
N VAL A 126 10.80 2.15 -10.71
CA VAL A 126 10.66 1.09 -11.69
C VAL A 126 10.80 -0.27 -11.03
N GLY A 127 10.12 -1.28 -11.55
CA GLY A 127 10.21 -2.64 -11.03
C GLY A 127 10.11 -3.70 -12.11
N PHE A 128 10.65 -4.89 -11.78
CA PHE A 128 10.55 -6.10 -12.58
C PHE A 128 10.28 -7.28 -11.67
N ASP A 129 9.36 -8.13 -12.06
CA ASP A 129 9.00 -9.30 -11.27
C ASP A 129 8.88 -10.58 -12.10
N LEU A 130 9.09 -11.70 -11.42
CA LEU A 130 8.90 -13.04 -11.95
C LEU A 130 8.06 -13.83 -10.95
N GLY A 131 6.96 -14.42 -11.40
CA GLY A 131 6.12 -15.34 -10.63
C GLY A 131 6.13 -16.74 -11.23
N LEU A 132 6.46 -17.76 -10.44
CA LEU A 132 6.47 -19.16 -10.86
C LEU A 132 5.45 -19.96 -10.01
N PRO A 133 4.28 -20.30 -10.55
CA PRO A 133 3.34 -21.20 -9.89
C PRO A 133 3.93 -22.61 -9.79
N LEU A 134 4.21 -23.08 -8.57
CA LEU A 134 4.71 -24.44 -8.30
C LEU A 134 3.58 -25.47 -8.25
N LEU A 135 2.44 -25.06 -7.70
CA LEU A 135 1.22 -25.82 -7.62
C LEU A 135 0.08 -24.90 -8.07
N ASN A 136 -0.77 -25.42 -8.91
CA ASN A 136 -2.00 -24.77 -9.35
C ASN A 136 -3.10 -25.83 -9.41
N SER A 137 -3.99 -25.80 -8.46
CA SER A 137 -5.11 -26.74 -8.35
C SER A 137 -6.41 -25.98 -8.04
N SER A 138 -7.54 -26.66 -8.06
CA SER A 138 -8.84 -26.07 -7.73
C SER A 138 -8.97 -25.63 -6.26
N VAL A 139 -8.06 -26.06 -5.39
CA VAL A 139 -8.12 -25.81 -3.94
C VAL A 139 -6.89 -25.11 -3.41
N THR A 140 -5.72 -25.32 -4.04
CA THR A 140 -4.46 -24.81 -3.49
C THR A 140 -3.57 -24.33 -4.62
N ASP A 141 -3.09 -23.09 -4.50
CA ASP A 141 -2.07 -22.50 -5.35
C ASP A 141 -0.85 -22.12 -4.55
N ILE A 142 0.34 -22.43 -5.06
CA ILE A 142 1.60 -22.05 -4.46
C ILE A 142 2.47 -21.38 -5.54
N THR A 143 2.83 -20.12 -5.34
CA THR A 143 3.65 -19.35 -6.28
C THR A 143 4.92 -18.87 -5.62
N LEU A 144 6.08 -19.21 -6.16
CA LEU A 144 7.35 -18.55 -5.85
C LEU A 144 7.49 -17.30 -6.71
N TYR A 145 8.10 -16.25 -6.16
CA TYR A 145 8.36 -15.04 -6.94
C TYR A 145 9.63 -14.33 -6.51
N ILE A 146 10.13 -13.50 -7.42
CA ILE A 146 11.17 -12.51 -7.19
C ILE A 146 10.65 -11.19 -7.72
N ASP A 147 10.81 -10.13 -6.92
CA ASP A 147 10.35 -8.78 -7.21
C ASP A 147 11.50 -7.79 -6.97
N TYR A 148 11.91 -7.08 -8.00
CA TYR A 148 12.94 -6.04 -7.98
C TYR A 148 12.30 -4.68 -8.13
N ALA A 149 12.70 -3.72 -7.29
CA ALA A 149 12.30 -2.34 -7.44
C ALA A 149 13.49 -1.40 -7.25
N LYS A 150 13.54 -0.32 -8.04
CA LYS A 150 14.52 0.76 -7.96
C LYS A 150 13.82 2.11 -7.89
N ILE A 151 14.12 2.87 -6.85
CA ILE A 151 13.76 4.29 -6.75
C ILE A 151 14.80 5.05 -7.59
N ILE A 152 14.34 5.75 -8.63
CA ILE A 152 15.22 6.51 -9.54
C ILE A 152 15.95 7.57 -8.72
N ASP A 153 17.23 7.79 -9.00
CA ASP A 153 18.17 8.64 -8.29
C ASP A 153 18.53 8.19 -6.86
N PHE A 154 17.96 7.05 -6.41
CA PHE A 154 18.19 6.45 -5.10
C PHE A 154 18.59 4.97 -5.22
N GLY A 155 18.29 4.19 -4.21
CA GLY A 155 18.63 2.78 -4.12
C GLY A 155 17.64 1.82 -4.78
N SER A 156 17.93 0.55 -4.66
CA SER A 156 17.09 -0.55 -5.15
C SER A 156 16.98 -1.67 -4.13
N GLY A 157 15.96 -2.50 -4.28
CA GLY A 157 15.75 -3.67 -3.46
C GLY A 157 15.24 -4.87 -4.24
N VAL A 158 15.41 -6.03 -3.65
CA VAL A 158 14.88 -7.31 -4.15
C VAL A 158 14.10 -7.98 -3.05
N ALA A 159 12.88 -8.40 -3.34
CA ALA A 159 12.11 -9.31 -2.52
C ALA A 159 12.07 -10.69 -3.18
N THR A 160 12.23 -11.75 -2.42
CA THR A 160 11.97 -13.11 -2.85
C THR A 160 11.00 -13.75 -1.88
N GLY A 161 9.96 -14.38 -2.40
CA GLY A 161 8.86 -14.82 -1.57
C GLY A 161 8.08 -16.01 -2.10
N VAL A 162 7.18 -16.47 -1.27
CA VAL A 162 6.17 -17.49 -1.58
C VAL A 162 4.80 -16.94 -1.27
N LYS A 163 3.86 -17.15 -2.19
CA LYS A 163 2.41 -16.98 -1.99
C LYS A 163 1.78 -18.37 -1.86
N PHE A 164 0.86 -18.47 -0.96
CA PHE A 164 0.03 -19.65 -0.73
C PHE A 164 -1.43 -19.21 -0.74
N ASP A 165 -2.23 -19.82 -1.58
CA ASP A 165 -3.66 -19.61 -1.65
C ASP A 165 -4.37 -20.97 -1.47
N PHE A 166 -5.31 -21.01 -0.53
CA PHE A 166 -6.15 -22.16 -0.25
C PHE A 166 -7.61 -21.74 -0.31
N ASP A 167 -8.39 -22.38 -1.16
CA ASP A 167 -9.78 -22.01 -1.43
C ASP A 167 -10.70 -23.23 -1.34
N LEU A 168 -11.56 -23.25 -0.33
CA LEU A 168 -12.69 -24.18 -0.19
C LEU A 168 -14.00 -23.52 -0.65
N SER A 169 -13.96 -22.88 -1.80
CA SER A 169 -15.11 -22.18 -2.40
C SER A 169 -15.70 -21.13 -1.45
N SER A 170 -17.01 -21.17 -1.18
CA SER A 170 -17.66 -20.19 -0.31
C SER A 170 -17.39 -20.37 1.19
N LEU A 171 -16.78 -21.50 1.61
CA LEU A 171 -16.64 -21.81 3.04
C LEU A 171 -15.44 -21.10 3.68
N LEU A 172 -14.27 -21.22 3.04
CA LEU A 172 -13.01 -20.72 3.61
C LEU A 172 -12.00 -20.44 2.50
N THR A 173 -11.46 -19.22 2.49
CA THR A 173 -10.27 -18.85 1.70
C THR A 173 -9.16 -18.42 2.65
N ILE A 174 -7.97 -18.95 2.47
CA ILE A 174 -6.75 -18.52 3.17
C ILE A 174 -5.73 -18.13 2.12
N ALA A 175 -5.26 -16.87 2.17
CA ALA A 175 -4.13 -16.43 1.35
C ALA A 175 -3.03 -15.94 2.27
N ALA A 176 -1.80 -16.41 2.05
CA ALA A 176 -0.64 -16.05 2.83
C ALA A 176 0.54 -15.71 1.94
N LYS A 177 1.37 -14.79 2.38
CA LYS A 177 2.60 -14.39 1.70
C LYS A 177 3.74 -14.27 2.71
N PHE A 178 4.91 -14.74 2.31
CA PHE A 178 6.13 -14.60 3.11
C PHE A 178 7.31 -14.23 2.22
N GLU A 179 8.03 -13.17 2.59
CA GLU A 179 9.13 -12.60 1.83
C GLU A 179 10.39 -12.43 2.64
N ARG A 180 11.51 -12.63 1.98
CA ARG A 180 12.82 -12.12 2.40
C ARG A 180 13.17 -10.94 1.49
N ARG A 181 13.49 -9.79 2.10
CA ARG A 181 13.80 -8.53 1.42
C ARG A 181 15.27 -8.18 1.58
N PHE A 182 15.89 -7.70 0.50
CA PHE A 182 17.29 -7.27 0.43
C PHE A 182 17.29 -5.88 -0.19
N ASN A 183 17.65 -4.88 0.59
CA ASN A 183 17.57 -3.48 0.20
C ASN A 183 18.98 -2.88 0.20
N GLN A 184 19.35 -2.19 -0.85
CA GLN A 184 20.50 -1.30 -0.88
C GLN A 184 20.20 -0.02 -0.08
N GLY A 185 21.23 0.72 0.29
CA GLY A 185 21.05 2.05 0.87
C GLY A 185 20.14 2.93 -0.01
N GLN A 186 19.45 3.86 0.59
CA GLN A 186 18.49 4.75 -0.07
C GLN A 186 17.31 4.01 -0.74
N TYR A 187 16.92 2.84 -0.22
CA TYR A 187 15.74 2.12 -0.65
C TYR A 187 14.88 1.69 0.53
N VAL A 188 13.57 1.92 0.41
CA VAL A 188 12.56 1.44 1.36
C VAL A 188 11.51 0.65 0.58
N PRO A 189 11.28 -0.63 0.93
CA PRO A 189 10.23 -1.43 0.30
C PRO A 189 8.85 -0.84 0.58
N ALA A 190 7.93 -1.02 -0.36
CA ALA A 190 6.58 -0.46 -0.29
C ALA A 190 6.59 1.07 -0.06
N TYR A 191 7.39 1.79 -0.85
CA TYR A 191 7.51 3.25 -0.73
C TYR A 191 6.16 3.95 -0.72
N PHE A 192 5.22 3.50 -1.57
CA PHE A 192 3.83 3.93 -1.56
C PHE A 192 3.03 3.00 -0.64
N ASN A 193 2.80 3.42 0.59
CA ASN A 193 2.07 2.67 1.62
C ASN A 193 0.84 3.44 2.13
N THR A 194 0.14 2.91 3.12
CA THR A 194 -1.08 3.51 3.70
C THR A 194 -0.90 4.96 4.16
N LEU A 195 0.26 5.30 4.71
CA LEU A 195 0.54 6.63 5.26
C LEU A 195 1.37 7.52 4.32
N HIS A 196 1.57 7.09 3.07
CA HIS A 196 2.39 7.84 2.11
C HIS A 196 1.96 9.30 1.96
N GLU A 197 0.66 9.55 1.82
CA GLU A 197 0.10 10.89 1.63
C GLU A 197 0.32 11.82 2.82
N ILE A 198 0.41 11.26 4.04
CA ILE A 198 0.71 12.03 5.25
C ILE A 198 2.22 12.26 5.37
N ASN A 199 3.01 11.20 5.16
CA ASN A 199 4.45 11.22 5.41
C ASN A 199 5.27 11.79 4.24
N ARG A 200 4.63 12.10 3.10
CA ARG A 200 5.30 12.67 1.93
C ARG A 200 6.13 13.89 2.31
N PHE A 201 5.49 14.84 2.99
CA PHE A 201 6.10 16.09 3.41
C PHE A 201 5.32 16.69 4.59
N GLN A 202 6.03 17.08 5.64
CA GLN A 202 5.47 17.73 6.82
C GLN A 202 6.39 18.84 7.30
N VAL A 203 5.82 19.97 7.73
CA VAL A 203 6.53 21.08 8.37
C VAL A 203 5.96 21.31 9.76
N ASP A 204 6.80 21.28 10.77
CA ASP A 204 6.45 21.75 12.10
C ASP A 204 6.71 23.27 12.19
N SER A 205 5.64 24.05 12.08
CA SER A 205 5.71 25.51 12.12
C SER A 205 6.19 26.08 13.47
N SER A 206 6.10 25.31 14.55
CA SER A 206 6.54 25.73 15.87
C SER A 206 8.06 25.68 16.02
N THR A 207 8.69 24.63 15.48
CA THR A 207 10.14 24.42 15.55
C THR A 207 10.88 24.85 14.27
N GLY A 208 10.15 25.02 13.17
CA GLY A 208 10.72 25.27 11.84
C GLY A 208 11.37 24.03 11.22
N THR A 209 11.23 22.87 11.83
CA THR A 209 11.75 21.62 11.28
C THR A 209 10.81 21.03 10.23
N PHE A 210 11.36 20.29 9.28
CA PHE A 210 10.57 19.58 8.29
C PHE A 210 11.04 18.13 8.15
N THR A 211 10.13 17.27 7.74
CA THR A 211 10.40 15.90 7.34
C THR A 211 9.82 15.65 5.95
N SER A 212 10.54 14.96 5.09
CA SER A 212 10.04 14.44 3.84
C SER A 212 10.49 13.01 3.63
N LYS A 213 9.74 12.21 2.88
CA LYS A 213 10.17 10.84 2.54
C LYS A 213 11.42 10.85 1.67
N ALA A 214 11.56 11.80 0.75
CA ALA A 214 12.73 11.96 -0.10
C ALA A 214 14.00 12.29 0.73
N LYS A 215 13.88 13.18 1.71
CA LYS A 215 14.97 13.49 2.64
C LYS A 215 15.38 12.27 3.45
N LEU A 216 14.42 11.59 4.10
CA LEU A 216 14.71 10.39 4.88
C LEU A 216 15.38 9.30 4.03
N LEU A 217 14.96 9.17 2.78
CA LEU A 217 15.55 8.23 1.83
C LEU A 217 17.00 8.63 1.47
N SER A 218 17.28 9.91 1.22
CA SER A 218 18.63 10.42 0.89
C SER A 218 19.62 10.25 2.04
N GLU A 219 19.15 10.29 3.29
CA GLU A 219 19.96 10.14 4.49
C GLU A 219 20.22 8.65 4.85
N PHE A 220 19.43 7.73 4.31
CA PHE A 220 19.48 6.31 4.64
C PHE A 220 20.44 5.56 3.72
N ASN A 221 21.74 5.51 4.07
CA ASN A 221 22.80 4.99 3.20
C ASN A 221 23.23 3.54 3.49
N GLU A 222 22.51 2.82 4.38
CA GLU A 222 22.91 1.48 4.79
C GLU A 222 22.10 0.40 4.05
N ASP A 223 22.79 -0.66 3.62
CA ASP A 223 22.15 -1.87 3.11
C ASP A 223 21.41 -2.61 4.21
N THR A 224 20.18 -2.99 3.94
CA THR A 224 19.35 -3.70 4.92
C THR A 224 18.81 -5.00 4.38
N LYS A 225 18.40 -5.85 5.30
CA LYS A 225 17.63 -7.06 4.99
C LYS A 225 16.43 -7.08 5.91
N GLY A 226 15.34 -7.69 5.47
CA GLY A 226 14.14 -7.74 6.27
C GLY A 226 13.25 -8.93 5.94
N TRP A 227 12.20 -9.07 6.73
CA TRP A 227 11.14 -10.04 6.55
C TRP A 227 9.81 -9.32 6.38
N TYR A 228 8.97 -9.87 5.54
CA TYR A 228 7.58 -9.47 5.39
C TYR A 228 6.70 -10.72 5.35
N GLY A 229 5.54 -10.64 5.97
CA GLY A 229 4.52 -11.67 5.87
C GLY A 229 3.13 -11.07 5.95
N ASP A 230 2.18 -11.69 5.25
CA ASP A 230 0.77 -11.39 5.37
C ASP A 230 -0.11 -12.65 5.38
N LEU A 231 -1.31 -12.49 5.91
CA LEU A 231 -2.33 -13.53 6.01
C LEU A 231 -3.71 -12.90 5.82
N LEU A 232 -4.46 -13.42 4.86
CA LEU A 232 -5.89 -13.19 4.67
C LEU A 232 -6.66 -14.47 5.02
N ILE A 233 -7.69 -14.34 5.83
CA ILE A 233 -8.68 -15.39 6.09
C ILE A 233 -10.04 -14.83 5.73
N ARG A 234 -10.72 -15.47 4.79
CA ARG A 234 -12.11 -15.19 4.42
C ARG A 234 -13.00 -16.36 4.82
N VAL A 235 -14.06 -16.07 5.54
CA VAL A 235 -15.01 -17.08 6.02
C VAL A 235 -16.39 -16.81 5.44
N LEU A 236 -17.00 -17.83 4.83
CA LEU A 236 -18.35 -17.82 4.24
C LEU A 236 -18.55 -16.73 3.18
N ASN A 237 -17.49 -16.21 2.56
CA ASN A 237 -17.52 -15.01 1.69
C ASN A 237 -18.18 -13.79 2.35
N LEU A 238 -18.20 -13.75 3.68
CA LEU A 238 -18.85 -12.70 4.49
C LEU A 238 -17.84 -11.89 5.31
N PHE A 239 -16.88 -12.59 5.92
CA PHE A 239 -15.93 -12.02 6.85
C PHE A 239 -14.52 -12.19 6.33
N ASP A 240 -13.83 -11.06 6.16
CA ASP A 240 -12.41 -11.02 5.86
C ASP A 240 -11.65 -10.52 7.10
N VAL A 241 -10.57 -11.23 7.45
CA VAL A 241 -9.57 -10.78 8.40
C VAL A 241 -8.22 -10.83 7.70
N TYR A 242 -7.53 -9.71 7.70
CA TYR A 242 -6.21 -9.58 7.09
C TYR A 242 -5.22 -9.00 8.09
N GLY A 243 -4.02 -9.54 8.10
CA GLY A 243 -2.89 -9.00 8.85
C GLY A 243 -1.61 -9.07 8.06
N SER A 244 -0.77 -8.03 8.14
CA SER A 244 0.59 -8.06 7.60
C SER A 244 1.58 -7.43 8.56
N TYR A 245 2.80 -7.93 8.54
CA TYR A 245 3.91 -7.41 9.33
C TYR A 245 5.21 -7.44 8.52
N GLN A 246 5.96 -6.34 8.59
CA GLN A 246 7.33 -6.28 8.10
C GLN A 246 8.29 -5.78 9.16
N ARG A 247 9.56 -6.17 9.04
CA ARG A 247 10.65 -5.68 9.88
C ARG A 247 11.99 -5.81 9.15
N LEU A 248 12.82 -4.77 9.27
CA LEU A 248 14.21 -4.81 8.81
C LEU A 248 15.11 -5.38 9.92
N ASP A 249 16.07 -6.23 9.54
CA ASP A 249 17.07 -6.76 10.46
C ASP A 249 17.94 -5.62 10.99
N LYS A 250 18.28 -5.67 12.27
CA LYS A 250 19.15 -4.70 12.96
C LYS A 250 18.58 -3.28 13.11
N TYR A 251 17.39 -2.98 12.58
CA TYR A 251 16.73 -1.69 12.73
C TYR A 251 15.54 -1.80 13.68
N PRO A 252 15.67 -1.34 14.94
CA PRO A 252 14.61 -1.53 15.93
C PRO A 252 13.31 -0.79 15.57
N LYS A 253 13.38 0.35 14.88
CA LYS A 253 12.22 1.17 14.50
C LYS A 253 11.74 0.95 13.06
N SER A 254 11.79 -0.27 12.58
CA SER A 254 11.43 -0.59 11.18
C SER A 254 10.20 -1.48 11.04
N GLY A 255 9.57 -1.83 12.16
CA GLY A 255 8.36 -2.66 12.12
C GLY A 255 7.18 -1.87 11.53
N GLU A 256 6.40 -2.53 10.66
CA GLU A 256 5.15 -2.02 10.12
C GLU A 256 4.07 -3.10 10.22
N LEU A 257 2.95 -2.77 10.85
CA LEU A 257 1.81 -3.66 11.09
C LEU A 257 0.58 -3.09 10.41
N ASN A 258 -0.13 -3.93 9.64
CA ASN A 258 -1.44 -3.59 9.09
C ASN A 258 -2.43 -4.68 9.49
N LEU A 259 -3.56 -4.29 10.05
CA LEU A 259 -4.67 -5.18 10.41
C LEU A 259 -5.95 -4.69 9.78
N ARG A 260 -6.76 -5.59 9.25
CA ARG A 260 -8.06 -5.30 8.62
C ARG A 260 -9.09 -6.33 9.04
N ALA A 261 -10.32 -5.87 9.15
CA ALA A 261 -11.49 -6.71 9.24
C ALA A 261 -12.57 -6.14 8.33
N ALA A 262 -13.27 -6.98 7.59
CA ALA A 262 -14.39 -6.58 6.75
C ALA A 262 -15.55 -7.56 6.89
N PHE A 263 -16.76 -7.01 6.79
CA PHE A 263 -18.00 -7.74 6.65
C PHE A 263 -18.72 -7.20 5.41
N GLU A 264 -18.72 -7.97 4.33
CA GLU A 264 -19.23 -7.54 3.02
C GLU A 264 -20.03 -8.69 2.36
N PRO A 265 -21.20 -9.03 2.89
CA PRO A 265 -22.03 -10.09 2.33
C PRO A 265 -22.55 -9.73 0.94
N GLU A 266 -22.45 -10.66 -0.03
CA GLU A 266 -22.94 -10.44 -1.40
C GLU A 266 -24.44 -10.17 -1.46
N GLU A 267 -25.23 -10.85 -0.61
CA GLU A 267 -26.69 -10.77 -0.61
C GLU A 267 -27.25 -9.56 0.16
N MET A 268 -26.43 -8.87 0.96
CA MET A 268 -26.85 -7.71 1.75
C MET A 268 -26.15 -6.43 1.27
N PRO A 269 -26.88 -5.33 1.15
CA PRO A 269 -26.30 -4.07 0.70
C PRO A 269 -25.49 -3.34 1.79
N ILE A 270 -24.95 -4.06 2.78
CA ILE A 270 -24.25 -3.51 3.92
C ILE A 270 -22.76 -3.83 3.80
N VAL A 271 -21.93 -2.85 4.10
CA VAL A 271 -20.47 -2.97 4.16
C VAL A 271 -19.99 -2.43 5.50
N LEU A 272 -19.26 -3.24 6.26
CA LEU A 272 -18.57 -2.81 7.48
C LEU A 272 -17.09 -3.13 7.34
N ARG A 273 -16.23 -2.16 7.59
CA ARG A 273 -14.77 -2.32 7.57
C ARG A 273 -14.14 -1.68 8.79
N ALA A 274 -13.06 -2.26 9.26
CA ALA A 274 -12.23 -1.68 10.30
C ALA A 274 -10.76 -1.97 10.01
N GLY A 275 -9.86 -1.10 10.46
CA GLY A 275 -8.44 -1.33 10.31
C GLY A 275 -7.57 -0.57 11.29
N TYR A 276 -6.36 -1.07 11.42
CA TYR A 276 -5.29 -0.51 12.22
C TYR A 276 -3.97 -0.61 11.45
N ASP A 277 -3.29 0.52 11.31
CA ASP A 277 -1.96 0.62 10.74
C ASP A 277 -0.99 1.24 11.75
N LYS A 278 0.19 0.65 11.85
CA LYS A 278 1.28 1.15 12.69
C LYS A 278 2.60 1.04 11.95
N ILE A 279 3.35 2.12 11.91
CA ILE A 279 4.68 2.18 11.31
C ILE A 279 5.75 2.45 12.38
N ASN A 280 7.01 2.22 12.02
CA ASN A 280 8.18 2.47 12.87
C ASN A 280 8.09 1.77 14.24
N ILE A 281 7.52 0.57 14.28
CA ILE A 281 7.38 -0.25 15.49
C ILE A 281 8.75 -0.63 16.01
N GLN A 282 9.01 -0.36 17.27
CA GLN A 282 10.28 -0.64 17.94
C GLN A 282 10.33 -2.08 18.48
N ASP A 283 9.28 -2.49 19.19
CA ASP A 283 9.15 -3.83 19.78
C ASP A 283 7.66 -4.26 19.81
N GLU A 284 7.39 -5.46 20.35
CA GLU A 284 6.02 -6.01 20.36
C GLU A 284 5.05 -5.20 21.21
N LYS A 285 5.52 -4.52 22.26
CA LYS A 285 4.67 -3.66 23.10
C LYS A 285 4.29 -2.37 22.39
N ASP A 286 5.23 -1.84 21.58
CA ASP A 286 4.99 -0.65 20.76
C ASP A 286 3.97 -0.90 19.66
N ALA A 287 3.82 -2.13 19.17
CA ALA A 287 2.92 -2.48 18.08
C ALA A 287 1.45 -2.03 18.29
N PHE A 288 0.99 -1.99 19.54
CA PHE A 288 -0.38 -1.60 19.88
C PHE A 288 -0.46 -0.30 20.70
N THR A 289 0.65 0.43 20.84
CA THR A 289 0.64 1.77 21.46
C THR A 289 0.10 2.79 20.45
N LEU A 290 -0.92 3.56 20.84
CA LEU A 290 -1.53 4.56 19.98
C LEU A 290 -0.77 5.88 20.08
N ASP A 291 -0.10 6.27 18.99
CA ASP A 291 0.70 7.48 18.87
C ASP A 291 0.66 8.03 17.43
N ASP A 292 1.47 9.04 17.11
CA ASP A 292 1.56 9.69 15.79
C ASP A 292 1.95 8.77 14.62
N ARG A 293 2.35 7.53 14.92
CA ARG A 293 2.69 6.48 13.96
C ARG A 293 1.52 5.51 13.72
N SER A 294 0.35 5.80 14.27
CA SER A 294 -0.83 4.93 14.27
C SER A 294 -1.97 5.55 13.46
N TYR A 295 -2.65 4.71 12.69
CA TYR A 295 -3.88 5.05 11.98
C TYR A 295 -4.94 3.98 12.24
N LEU A 296 -6.11 4.40 12.75
CA LEU A 296 -7.27 3.52 12.91
C LEU A 296 -8.42 4.04 12.06
N PHE A 297 -9.27 3.12 11.62
CA PHE A 297 -10.53 3.50 11.00
C PHE A 297 -11.63 2.47 11.25
N ALA A 298 -12.87 2.92 11.13
CA ALA A 298 -14.07 2.12 10.99
C ALA A 298 -14.94 2.73 9.89
N GLU A 299 -15.46 1.92 9.00
CA GLU A 299 -16.32 2.34 7.89
C GLU A 299 -17.62 1.56 7.94
N ALA A 300 -18.74 2.26 7.81
CA ALA A 300 -20.04 1.67 7.59
C ALA A 300 -20.62 2.19 6.29
N GLY A 301 -21.04 1.28 5.41
CA GLY A 301 -21.49 1.61 4.08
C GLY A 301 -22.74 0.86 3.67
N TYR A 302 -23.41 1.41 2.66
CA TYR A 302 -24.60 0.86 2.04
C TYR A 302 -24.46 0.92 0.52
N LYS A 303 -24.80 -0.18 -0.16
CA LYS A 303 -24.81 -0.31 -1.62
C LYS A 303 -26.25 -0.11 -2.13
N PRO A 304 -26.67 1.12 -2.52
CA PRO A 304 -28.02 1.34 -3.08
C PRO A 304 -28.23 0.58 -4.38
N VAL A 305 -27.15 0.32 -5.10
CA VAL A 305 -27.07 -0.53 -6.28
C VAL A 305 -25.73 -1.26 -6.24
N GLU A 306 -25.58 -2.35 -6.96
CA GLU A 306 -24.44 -3.27 -6.89
C GLU A 306 -23.07 -2.57 -7.05
N TYR A 307 -22.99 -1.50 -7.82
CA TYR A 307 -21.76 -0.80 -8.19
C TYR A 307 -21.57 0.56 -7.50
N ILE A 308 -22.46 0.99 -6.63
CA ILE A 308 -22.30 2.24 -5.87
C ILE A 308 -22.25 1.90 -4.38
N LEU A 309 -21.17 2.33 -3.71
CA LEU A 309 -21.04 2.29 -2.26
C LEU A 309 -21.13 3.72 -1.72
N VAL A 310 -22.13 3.97 -0.87
CA VAL A 310 -22.23 5.17 -0.04
C VAL A 310 -21.83 4.78 1.37
N SER A 311 -20.80 5.41 1.92
CA SER A 311 -20.28 5.03 3.23
C SER A 311 -19.94 6.23 4.10
N LEU A 312 -19.80 5.96 5.39
CA LEU A 312 -19.30 6.87 6.40
C LEU A 312 -18.04 6.25 7.00
N LEU A 313 -16.89 6.90 6.75
CA LEU A 313 -15.63 6.54 7.36
C LEU A 313 -15.41 7.35 8.63
N TYR A 314 -15.10 6.66 9.72
CA TYR A 314 -14.64 7.24 10.98
C TYR A 314 -13.17 6.84 11.18
N SER A 315 -12.27 7.82 11.30
CA SER A 315 -10.84 7.55 11.44
C SER A 315 -10.20 8.35 12.56
N TRP A 316 -9.05 7.82 13.05
CA TRP A 316 -8.24 8.41 14.10
C TRP A 316 -6.77 8.43 13.65
N THR A 317 -6.16 9.59 13.77
CA THR A 317 -4.73 9.82 13.83
C THR A 317 -4.38 10.43 15.18
N TYR A 318 -3.10 10.55 15.52
CA TYR A 318 -2.69 11.03 16.83
C TYR A 318 -1.64 12.12 16.68
N THR A 319 -1.79 13.19 17.45
CA THR A 319 -0.85 14.31 17.47
C THR A 319 -0.09 14.32 18.78
N PRO A 320 1.25 14.45 18.80
CA PRO A 320 2.01 14.52 20.03
C PRO A 320 1.72 15.82 20.78
N VAL A 321 1.44 15.69 22.09
CA VAL A 321 1.33 16.83 23.01
C VAL A 321 2.67 16.99 23.73
N ARG A 322 3.28 18.18 23.60
CA ARG A 322 4.59 18.48 24.19
C ARG A 322 4.45 19.29 25.48
N GLY A 323 5.29 18.99 26.43
CA GLY A 323 5.44 19.75 27.67
C GLY A 323 6.26 21.04 27.46
N SER A 324 6.43 21.81 28.53
CA SER A 324 7.25 23.04 28.51
C SER A 324 8.74 22.78 28.25
N ASP A 325 9.21 21.55 28.38
CA ASP A 325 10.57 21.08 28.11
C ASP A 325 10.72 20.42 26.72
N ASP A 326 9.72 20.63 25.82
CA ASP A 326 9.62 20.05 24.46
C ASP A 326 9.53 18.51 24.42
N ARG A 327 9.41 17.84 25.55
CA ARG A 327 9.22 16.38 25.60
C ARG A 327 7.77 16.03 25.30
N ILE A 328 7.56 14.95 24.55
CA ILE A 328 6.22 14.38 24.33
C ILE A 328 5.71 13.81 25.67
N ILE A 329 4.59 14.34 26.17
CA ILE A 329 3.95 13.92 27.42
C ILE A 329 2.72 13.03 27.18
N SER A 330 2.08 13.16 26.03
CA SER A 330 0.92 12.35 25.63
C SER A 330 0.67 12.45 24.13
N PHE A 331 -0.31 11.68 23.64
CA PHE A 331 -0.81 11.79 22.28
C PHE A 331 -2.31 12.07 22.31
N GLU A 332 -2.76 13.04 21.54
CA GLU A 332 -4.16 13.43 21.43
C GLU A 332 -4.77 12.88 20.14
N PRO A 333 -5.90 12.13 20.23
CA PRO A 333 -6.55 11.57 19.04
C PRO A 333 -7.23 12.67 18.22
N GLN A 334 -6.87 12.75 16.96
CA GLN A 334 -7.54 13.55 15.93
C GLN A 334 -8.61 12.68 15.27
N LYS A 335 -9.87 12.99 15.52
CA LYS A 335 -11.03 12.24 15.03
C LYS A 335 -11.57 12.86 13.76
N ARG A 336 -11.93 12.01 12.81
CA ARG A 336 -12.50 12.43 11.55
C ARG A 336 -13.69 11.56 11.16
N ILE A 337 -14.74 12.22 10.62
CA ILE A 337 -15.87 11.55 9.99
C ILE A 337 -15.97 12.04 8.54
N GLU A 338 -16.00 11.10 7.62
CA GLU A 338 -16.02 11.39 6.20
C GLU A 338 -17.11 10.62 5.47
N PRO A 339 -18.11 11.30 4.89
CA PRO A 339 -19.01 10.67 3.92
C PRO A 339 -18.26 10.40 2.62
N ARG A 340 -18.44 9.20 2.06
CA ARG A 340 -17.81 8.72 0.83
C ARG A 340 -18.84 8.19 -0.14
N ILE A 341 -18.58 8.40 -1.41
CA ILE A 341 -19.28 7.74 -2.51
C ILE A 341 -18.21 7.11 -3.39
N SER A 342 -18.30 5.80 -3.60
CA SER A 342 -17.37 5.05 -4.45
C SER A 342 -18.15 4.31 -5.52
N PHE A 343 -17.64 4.33 -6.74
CA PHE A 343 -18.14 3.51 -7.83
C PHE A 343 -17.20 2.33 -8.04
N ILE A 344 -17.73 1.12 -7.93
CA ILE A 344 -16.99 -0.14 -8.08
C ILE A 344 -17.75 -0.99 -9.07
N TYR A 345 -17.15 -1.27 -10.23
CA TYR A 345 -17.79 -2.06 -11.25
C TYR A 345 -16.89 -3.22 -11.72
N PRO A 346 -17.23 -4.47 -11.38
CA PRO A 346 -16.62 -5.65 -11.98
C PRO A 346 -17.24 -5.88 -13.36
N PHE A 347 -16.45 -5.82 -14.43
CA PHE A 347 -16.90 -6.21 -15.76
C PHE A 347 -16.85 -7.73 -15.88
N LYS A 348 -18.02 -8.34 -16.10
CA LYS A 348 -18.16 -9.76 -16.48
C LYS A 348 -18.24 -9.81 -18.00
N PHE A 349 -17.25 -10.41 -18.66
CA PHE A 349 -17.27 -10.71 -20.10
C PHE A 349 -17.67 -12.16 -20.36
#